data_a1dba84cbf7112ab55a71298d6b37f68
#
_entry.id   a1dba84cbf7112ab55a71298d6b37f68
#
_cell.length_a   1.000
_cell.length_b   1.000
_cell.length_c   1.000
_cell.angle_alpha   90.00
_cell.angle_beta   90.00
_cell.angle_gamma   90.00
#
_symmetry.space_group_name_H-M   'P 1'
#
loop_
_entity.id
_entity.type
_entity.pdbx_description
1 polymer ?
#
loop_
_entity_poly.entity_id
_entity_poly.type
_entity_poly.pdbx_seq_one_letter_code
_entity_poly.pdbx_strand_id
1 'polypeptide(L)'
;MKIVTSDEIRAIAGVDTRKCMRCGKCSASCPAYNEMDIRPHQFVSYVQNGDVEALMNSKSIWKCLSCFACVERCPRDVKPAKLIEAVRLSVIRQKGENYHSPDEIPALLDDETPQQLLMSAFRKYRK
;
A
#
# COMPACT_ATOMS: atom_id res chain seq x y z
N MET A 1 -6.06 -2.17 -14.11
CA MET A 1 -5.83 -1.90 -12.68
C MET A 1 -7.18 -1.72 -12.01
N LYS A 2 -7.50 -2.52 -11.01
CA LYS A 2 -8.78 -2.41 -10.29
C LYS A 2 -8.74 -1.19 -9.40
N ILE A 3 -9.66 -0.24 -9.60
CA ILE A 3 -9.75 0.96 -8.76
C ILE A 3 -10.26 0.54 -7.38
N VAL A 4 -9.47 0.80 -6.36
CA VAL A 4 -9.82 0.55 -4.97
C VAL A 4 -10.52 1.78 -4.41
N THR A 5 -11.59 1.59 -3.64
CA THR A 5 -12.32 2.71 -3.03
C THR A 5 -11.63 3.25 -1.78
N SER A 6 -11.92 4.50 -1.42
CA SER A 6 -11.42 5.10 -0.17
C SER A 6 -11.84 4.31 1.08
N ASP A 7 -13.03 3.71 1.04
CA ASP A 7 -13.53 2.89 2.15
C ASP A 7 -12.73 1.60 2.30
N GLU A 8 -12.35 0.99 1.19
CA GLU A 8 -11.47 -0.19 1.20
C GLU A 8 -10.08 0.16 1.76
N ILE A 9 -9.51 1.30 1.36
CA ILE A 9 -8.22 1.78 1.90
C ILE A 9 -8.32 2.01 3.40
N ARG A 10 -9.38 2.68 3.87
CA ARG A 10 -9.61 2.90 5.31
C ARG A 10 -9.79 1.59 6.07
N ALA A 11 -10.50 0.64 5.50
CA ALA A 11 -10.71 -0.68 6.09
C ALA A 11 -9.40 -1.47 6.19
N ILE A 12 -8.58 -1.47 5.15
CA ILE A 12 -7.26 -2.14 5.15
C ILE A 12 -6.32 -1.48 6.18
N ALA A 13 -6.31 -0.15 6.23
CA ALA A 13 -5.46 0.60 7.15
C ALA A 13 -5.96 0.54 8.61
N GLY A 14 -7.24 0.29 8.83
CA GLY A 14 -7.87 0.36 10.15
C GLY A 14 -7.86 1.78 10.73
N VAL A 15 -8.07 2.80 9.89
CA VAL A 15 -7.89 4.22 10.24
C VAL A 15 -9.13 5.02 9.91
N ASP A 16 -9.50 5.93 10.82
CA ASP A 16 -10.54 6.94 10.56
C ASP A 16 -9.88 8.28 10.16
N THR A 17 -9.92 8.57 8.88
CA THR A 17 -9.35 9.80 8.30
C THR A 17 -10.09 11.07 8.71
N ARG A 18 -11.35 10.96 9.16
CA ARG A 18 -12.17 12.12 9.61
C ARG A 18 -11.61 12.79 10.86
N LYS A 19 -10.80 12.07 11.64
CA LYS A 19 -10.14 12.62 12.82
C LYS A 19 -9.04 13.63 12.49
N CYS A 20 -8.56 13.68 11.25
CA CYS A 20 -7.48 14.56 10.84
C CYS A 20 -7.89 16.04 10.96
N MET A 21 -7.14 16.81 11.72
CA MET A 21 -7.33 18.25 11.85
C MET A 21 -6.40 19.09 10.94
N ARG A 22 -5.71 18.46 10.01
CA ARG A 22 -4.82 19.09 9.03
C ARG A 22 -3.71 19.95 9.64
N CYS A 23 -3.17 19.56 10.79
CA CYS A 23 -2.11 20.33 11.48
C CYS A 23 -0.74 20.25 10.81
N GLY A 24 -0.50 19.27 9.91
CA GLY A 24 0.75 19.10 9.16
C GLY A 24 1.92 18.53 9.96
N LYS A 25 1.77 18.16 11.21
CA LYS A 25 2.84 17.58 12.04
C LYS A 25 3.42 16.30 11.46
N CYS A 26 2.58 15.47 10.83
CA CYS A 26 3.02 14.24 10.17
C CYS A 26 3.99 14.49 9.02
N SER A 27 3.73 15.52 8.21
CA SER A 27 4.61 15.91 7.11
C SER A 27 5.88 16.58 7.61
N ALA A 28 5.78 17.42 8.63
CA ALA A 28 6.94 18.08 9.25
C ALA A 28 7.94 17.07 9.85
N SER A 29 7.45 15.93 10.31
CA SER A 29 8.28 14.86 10.91
C SER A 29 8.79 13.85 9.89
N CYS A 30 8.34 13.90 8.64
CA CYS A 30 8.65 12.90 7.63
C CYS A 30 10.09 13.05 7.11
N PRO A 31 10.95 12.02 7.26
CA PRO A 31 12.32 12.07 6.74
C PRO A 31 12.38 12.09 5.22
N ALA A 32 11.35 11.60 4.53
CA ALA A 32 11.23 11.61 3.07
C ALA A 32 10.45 12.80 2.52
N TYR A 33 10.22 13.84 3.31
CA TYR A 33 9.40 15.01 2.96
C TYR A 33 9.74 15.63 1.60
N ASN A 34 11.02 15.78 1.31
CA ASN A 34 11.48 16.40 0.06
C ASN A 34 11.37 15.47 -1.15
N GLU A 35 11.28 14.17 -0.93
CA GLU A 35 11.21 13.14 -1.98
C GLU A 35 9.77 12.81 -2.37
N MET A 36 8.80 13.23 -1.56
CA MET A 36 7.39 12.93 -1.78
C MET A 36 6.71 13.98 -2.65
N ASP A 37 6.00 13.55 -3.68
CA ASP A 37 5.08 14.36 -4.48
C ASP A 37 3.77 14.65 -3.72
N ILE A 38 3.24 13.65 -2.99
CA ILE A 38 2.10 13.79 -2.08
C ILE A 38 2.58 13.52 -0.66
N ARG A 39 2.52 14.54 0.20
CA ARG A 39 3.01 14.47 1.58
C ARG A 39 2.00 13.77 2.50
N PRO A 40 2.40 13.26 3.68
CA PRO A 40 1.52 12.51 4.56
C PRO A 40 0.19 13.20 4.90
N HIS A 41 0.19 14.50 5.20
CA HIS A 41 -1.07 15.21 5.48
C HIS A 41 -1.97 15.37 4.25
N GLN A 42 -1.36 15.56 3.08
CA GLN A 42 -2.08 15.58 1.80
C GLN A 42 -2.63 14.19 1.47
N PHE A 43 -1.88 13.15 1.77
CA PHE A 43 -2.31 11.76 1.56
C PHE A 43 -3.63 11.46 2.27
N VAL A 44 -3.76 11.91 3.52
CA VAL A 44 -5.01 11.79 4.28
C VAL A 44 -6.15 12.54 3.60
N SER A 45 -5.90 13.76 3.08
CA SER A 45 -6.91 14.55 2.36
C SER A 45 -7.36 13.89 1.07
N TYR A 46 -6.44 13.31 0.29
CA TYR A 46 -6.80 12.57 -0.93
C TYR A 46 -7.69 11.36 -0.63
N VAL A 47 -7.39 10.61 0.44
CA VAL A 47 -8.25 9.50 0.86
C VAL A 47 -9.64 10.00 1.28
N GLN A 48 -9.73 11.14 1.99
CA GLN A 48 -11.01 11.74 2.35
C GLN A 48 -11.83 12.16 1.14
N ASN A 49 -11.20 12.70 0.12
CA ASN A 49 -11.84 13.18 -1.09
C ASN A 49 -12.20 12.06 -2.08
N GLY A 50 -11.68 10.86 -1.88
CA GLY A 50 -11.92 9.73 -2.77
C GLY A 50 -10.94 9.62 -3.95
N ASP A 51 -9.92 10.47 -4.03
CA ASP A 51 -8.93 10.50 -5.10
C ASP A 51 -7.85 9.42 -4.94
N VAL A 52 -8.28 8.17 -4.80
CA VAL A 52 -7.38 7.02 -4.57
C VAL A 52 -6.51 6.75 -5.78
N GLU A 53 -7.02 6.97 -6.98
CA GLU A 53 -6.26 6.75 -8.21
C GLU A 53 -4.99 7.62 -8.27
N ALA A 54 -5.09 8.88 -7.89
CA ALA A 54 -3.94 9.78 -7.79
C ALA A 54 -2.89 9.26 -6.79
N LEU A 55 -3.35 8.69 -5.68
CA LEU A 55 -2.46 8.09 -4.68
C LEU A 55 -1.76 6.82 -5.20
N MET A 56 -2.48 5.97 -5.93
CA MET A 56 -1.92 4.74 -6.51
C MET A 56 -0.82 5.04 -7.55
N ASN A 57 -0.93 6.15 -8.26
CA ASN A 57 0.04 6.60 -9.26
C ASN A 57 1.16 7.48 -8.67
N SER A 58 1.06 7.84 -7.40
CA SER A 58 2.03 8.69 -6.71
C SER A 58 3.35 7.97 -6.44
N LYS A 59 4.46 8.70 -6.56
CA LYS A 59 5.78 8.20 -6.13
C LYS A 59 5.90 8.10 -4.61
N SER A 60 5.09 8.84 -3.87
CA SER A 60 5.12 8.89 -2.40
C SER A 60 4.93 7.53 -1.75
N ILE A 61 4.10 6.65 -2.34
CA ILE A 61 3.89 5.30 -1.80
C ILE A 61 5.18 4.46 -1.77
N TRP A 62 6.13 4.76 -2.67
CA TRP A 62 7.42 4.07 -2.76
C TRP A 62 8.53 4.78 -1.99
N LYS A 63 8.37 6.07 -1.72
CA LYS A 63 9.32 6.89 -0.97
C LYS A 63 9.12 6.82 0.54
N CYS A 64 7.95 6.41 0.99
CA CYS A 64 7.67 6.20 2.40
C CYS A 64 8.57 5.11 2.99
N LEU A 65 9.34 5.46 4.01
CA LEU A 65 10.28 4.56 4.69
C LEU A 65 9.61 3.66 5.74
N SER A 66 8.31 3.81 5.96
CA SER A 66 7.56 3.10 7.01
C SER A 66 8.19 3.27 8.40
N CYS A 67 8.76 4.44 8.67
CA CYS A 67 9.41 4.74 9.95
C CYS A 67 8.42 5.06 11.09
N PHE A 68 7.14 5.24 10.78
CA PHE A 68 6.05 5.56 11.71
C PHE A 68 6.18 6.88 12.50
N ALA A 69 7.12 7.75 12.14
CA ALA A 69 7.25 9.07 12.77
C ALA A 69 5.95 9.91 12.66
N CYS A 70 5.28 9.85 11.52
CA CYS A 70 3.98 10.51 11.32
C CYS A 70 2.86 9.93 12.21
N VAL A 71 2.93 8.66 12.55
CA VAL A 71 1.99 8.00 13.47
C VAL A 71 2.19 8.51 14.91
N GLU A 72 3.44 8.56 15.35
CA GLU A 72 3.79 9.03 16.70
C GLU A 72 3.50 10.52 16.90
N ARG A 73 3.68 11.33 15.87
CA ARG A 73 3.46 12.78 15.93
C ARG A 73 2.01 13.21 15.74
N CYS A 74 1.13 12.33 15.29
CA CYS A 74 -0.26 12.67 15.07
C CYS A 74 -1.05 12.78 16.39
N PRO A 75 -1.55 13.98 16.76
CA PRO A 75 -2.31 14.16 18.00
C PRO A 75 -3.71 13.52 17.95
N ARG A 76 -4.19 13.18 16.75
CA ARG A 76 -5.52 12.60 16.51
C ARG A 76 -5.49 11.12 16.15
N ASP A 77 -4.31 10.49 16.23
CA ASP A 77 -4.14 9.05 15.96
C ASP A 77 -4.67 8.61 14.56
N VAL A 78 -4.42 9.43 13.56
CA VAL A 78 -4.86 9.16 12.16
C VAL A 78 -3.97 8.12 11.47
N LYS A 79 -2.74 7.94 11.91
CA LYS A 79 -1.78 6.94 11.38
C LYS A 79 -1.58 7.03 9.86
N PRO A 80 -1.05 8.15 9.32
CA PRO A 80 -0.85 8.33 7.89
C PRO A 80 0.00 7.22 7.23
N ALA A 81 1.01 6.70 7.91
CA ALA A 81 1.85 5.62 7.41
C ALA A 81 1.03 4.36 7.06
N LYS A 82 0.01 4.03 7.84
CA LYS A 82 -0.88 2.89 7.56
C LYS A 82 -1.73 3.11 6.32
N LEU A 83 -2.14 4.35 6.04
CA LEU A 83 -2.85 4.68 4.80
C LEU A 83 -1.93 4.51 3.59
N ILE A 84 -0.68 4.97 3.69
CA ILE A 84 0.32 4.81 2.62
C ILE A 84 0.59 3.32 2.36
N GLU A 85 0.74 2.52 3.41
CA GLU A 85 0.90 1.07 3.30
C GLU A 85 -0.32 0.40 2.66
N ALA A 86 -1.52 0.81 3.02
CA ALA A 86 -2.76 0.26 2.46
C ALA A 86 -2.86 0.52 0.95
N VAL A 87 -2.51 1.73 0.49
CA VAL A 87 -2.46 2.06 -0.94
C VAL A 87 -1.37 1.25 -1.64
N ARG A 88 -0.19 1.14 -1.05
CA ARG A 88 0.91 0.31 -1.57
C ARG A 88 0.49 -1.15 -1.75
N LEU A 89 -0.15 -1.74 -0.74
CA LEU A 89 -0.70 -3.10 -0.81
C LEU A 89 -1.72 -3.25 -1.93
N SER A 90 -2.59 -2.26 -2.11
CA SER A 90 -3.62 -2.28 -3.16
C SER A 90 -3.01 -2.25 -4.57
N VAL A 91 -1.84 -1.62 -4.74
CA VAL A 91 -1.10 -1.63 -6.01
C VAL A 91 -0.39 -2.96 -6.23
N ILE A 92 0.30 -3.50 -5.20
CA ILE A 92 1.12 -4.71 -5.32
C ILE A 92 0.26 -5.98 -5.32
N ARG A 93 -0.78 -6.04 -4.48
CA ARG A 93 -1.60 -7.23 -4.25
C ARG A 93 -3.04 -6.97 -4.61
N GLN A 94 -3.31 -6.83 -5.89
CA GLN A 94 -4.68 -6.73 -6.39
C GLN A 94 -5.39 -8.07 -6.22
N LYS A 95 -6.60 -8.03 -5.66
CA LYS A 95 -7.40 -9.24 -5.46
C LYS A 95 -7.69 -9.93 -6.79
N GLY A 96 -7.27 -11.17 -6.91
CA GLY A 96 -7.50 -12.03 -8.07
C GLY A 96 -6.45 -11.94 -9.17
N GLU A 97 -5.51 -11.00 -9.11
CA GLU A 97 -4.47 -10.85 -10.16
C GLU A 97 -3.18 -11.63 -9.87
N ASN A 98 -2.92 -11.94 -8.60
CA ASN A 98 -1.75 -12.71 -8.20
C ASN A 98 -2.03 -14.22 -8.09
N TYR A 99 -3.05 -14.69 -8.78
CA TYR A 99 -3.38 -16.10 -8.87
C TYR A 99 -2.89 -16.66 -10.19
N HIS A 100 -2.06 -17.66 -10.13
CA HIS A 100 -1.68 -18.47 -11.29
C HIS A 100 -2.33 -19.83 -11.19
N SER A 101 -2.98 -20.26 -12.27
CA SER A 101 -3.49 -21.63 -12.38
C SER A 101 -2.31 -22.62 -12.37
N PRO A 102 -2.44 -23.79 -11.72
CA PRO A 102 -1.41 -24.82 -11.80
C PRO A 102 -1.04 -25.22 -13.23
N ASP A 103 -1.99 -25.12 -14.15
CA ASP A 103 -1.79 -25.44 -15.57
C ASP A 103 -0.94 -24.40 -16.33
N GLU A 104 -0.91 -23.17 -15.83
CA GLU A 104 -0.13 -22.07 -16.41
C GLU A 104 1.33 -22.05 -15.91
N ILE A 105 1.57 -22.58 -14.71
CA ILE A 105 2.89 -22.52 -14.05
C ILE A 105 3.99 -23.16 -14.92
N PRO A 106 3.80 -24.33 -15.58
CA PRO A 106 4.85 -24.92 -16.41
C PRO A 106 5.33 -24.02 -17.55
N ALA A 107 4.43 -23.20 -18.11
CA ALA A 107 4.78 -22.26 -19.19
C ALA A 107 5.61 -21.06 -18.72
N LEU A 108 5.59 -20.76 -17.41
CA LEU A 108 6.33 -19.65 -16.80
C LEU A 108 7.73 -20.07 -16.33
N LEU A 109 8.08 -21.34 -16.42
CA LEU A 109 9.32 -21.89 -15.93
C LEU A 109 10.41 -21.87 -17.03
N ASP A 110 11.63 -21.59 -16.62
CA ASP A 110 12.82 -21.74 -17.42
C ASP A 110 13.79 -22.77 -16.80
N ASP A 111 14.84 -23.10 -17.53
CA ASP A 111 15.84 -24.10 -17.09
C ASP A 111 16.65 -23.62 -15.87
N GLU A 112 16.64 -22.31 -15.58
CA GLU A 112 17.33 -21.71 -14.45
C GLU A 112 16.44 -21.65 -13.19
N THR A 113 15.15 -21.98 -13.31
CA THR A 113 14.23 -21.90 -12.18
C THR A 113 14.59 -22.90 -11.09
N PRO A 114 14.87 -22.47 -9.84
CA PRO A 114 15.24 -23.35 -8.75
C PRO A 114 14.13 -24.38 -8.44
N GLN A 115 14.50 -25.64 -8.31
CA GLN A 115 13.56 -26.72 -8.01
C GLN A 115 12.77 -26.49 -6.71
N GLN A 116 13.37 -25.84 -5.72
CA GLN A 116 12.70 -25.49 -4.46
C GLN A 116 11.57 -24.48 -4.66
N LEU A 117 11.71 -23.55 -5.62
CA LEU A 117 10.67 -22.59 -5.97
C LEU A 117 9.45 -23.33 -6.53
N LEU A 118 9.66 -24.31 -7.41
CA LEU A 118 8.61 -25.17 -7.95
C LEU A 118 7.86 -25.92 -6.85
N MET A 119 8.59 -26.55 -5.94
CA MET A 119 8.00 -27.29 -4.83
C MET A 119 7.19 -26.37 -3.92
N SER A 120 7.64 -25.14 -3.68
CA SER A 120 6.90 -24.13 -2.91
C SER A 120 5.64 -23.67 -3.61
N ALA A 121 5.71 -23.41 -4.91
CA ALA A 121 4.57 -22.95 -5.71
C ALA A 121 3.42 -23.98 -5.73
N PHE A 122 3.77 -25.28 -5.87
CA PHE A 122 2.77 -26.34 -5.92
C PHE A 122 2.30 -26.84 -4.55
N ARG A 123 2.95 -26.46 -3.47
CA ARG A 123 2.61 -26.95 -2.12
C ARG A 123 1.15 -26.73 -1.74
N LYS A 124 0.58 -25.58 -2.08
CA LYS A 124 -0.81 -25.25 -1.75
C LYS A 124 -1.85 -26.05 -2.53
N TYR A 125 -1.45 -26.68 -3.62
CA TYR A 125 -2.33 -27.52 -4.45
C TYR A 125 -2.24 -29.01 -4.10
N ARG A 126 -1.35 -29.38 -3.18
CA ARG A 126 -1.23 -30.75 -2.68
C ARG A 126 -2.39 -31.04 -1.72
N LYS A 127 -3.26 -31.96 -2.10
CA LYS A 127 -4.32 -32.52 -1.25
C LYS A 127 -3.77 -33.70 -0.46
#